data_08920674ce783243358ec26d589a5b08
#
_entry.id   08920674ce783243358ec26d589a5b08
#
_cell.length_a   1.000
_cell.length_b   1.000
_cell.length_c   1.000
_cell.angle_alpha   90.00
_cell.angle_beta   90.00
_cell.angle_gamma   90.00
#
_symmetry.space_group_name_H-M   'P 1'
#
loop_
_entity.id
_entity.type
_entity.pdbx_description
1 polymer ?
#
loop_
_entity_poly.entity_id
_entity_poly.type
_entity_poly.pdbx_seq_one_letter_code
_entity_poly.pdbx_strand_id
1 'polypeptide(L)'
;MDFESVLAGWDGEHAVVRHDAESGAWMFVCVHSTVRGPAGGGTRMRVYPAPADGLADAMRLSAAMTWKMAGAGMPRGGGKAVLAVPQLPAGEPRRRLLRRYGELVASLGGSYRTAGDMNISPEDLDVVAETCPWVYGTTSGGGNSGRGTARGCLHAIRATVKHLFGSPELAGRSILVQGAGAVGGVLAGELADAGARVLVSDVDEARAAATGCETVAPERVVETEVDVYSPCAVGGTLDAESIPRLACRAIAGCANNQLAEPEDADRLRERGILYAPDYVVSAGGIIQLIGLEDEGWDEAHLEERLAGIGETLRTLFAEADAESITPAEAADRLVRRRLAEARPS
;
A
#
# COMPACT_ATOMS: atom_id res chain seq x y z
N MET A 1 3.58 -2.77 25.65
CA MET A 1 3.72 -4.14 25.12
C MET A 1 5.19 -4.54 25.31
N ASP A 2 5.49 -5.78 25.67
CA ASP A 2 6.88 -6.27 25.73
C ASP A 2 7.24 -7.09 24.48
N PHE A 3 8.52 -7.32 24.26
CA PHE A 3 9.01 -8.02 23.07
C PHE A 3 8.54 -9.49 23.01
N GLU A 4 8.43 -10.15 24.14
CA GLU A 4 8.01 -11.55 24.21
C GLU A 4 6.57 -11.70 23.72
N SER A 5 5.65 -10.87 24.23
CA SER A 5 4.25 -10.84 23.82
C SER A 5 4.07 -10.55 22.33
N VAL A 6 4.92 -9.66 21.77
CA VAL A 6 4.88 -9.31 20.34
C VAL A 6 5.35 -10.49 19.47
N LEU A 7 6.43 -11.17 19.88
CA LEU A 7 7.01 -12.27 19.11
C LEU A 7 6.18 -13.56 19.16
N ALA A 8 5.56 -13.85 20.30
CA ALA A 8 4.87 -15.13 20.52
C ALA A 8 3.67 -15.37 19.60
N GLY A 9 3.03 -14.29 19.11
CA GLY A 9 1.86 -14.39 18.23
C GLY A 9 2.15 -14.20 16.73
N TRP A 10 3.43 -14.04 16.36
CA TRP A 10 3.80 -13.76 14.97
C TRP A 10 4.24 -15.02 14.22
N ASP A 11 3.70 -15.21 13.01
CA ASP A 11 3.93 -16.37 12.15
C ASP A 11 4.98 -16.14 11.04
N GLY A 12 5.75 -15.02 11.12
CA GLY A 12 6.78 -14.70 10.14
C GLY A 12 8.09 -15.48 10.35
N GLU A 13 8.95 -15.45 9.33
CA GLU A 13 10.19 -16.25 9.28
C GLU A 13 11.30 -15.66 10.16
N HIS A 14 11.53 -14.33 10.09
CA HIS A 14 12.67 -13.68 10.76
C HIS A 14 12.31 -12.28 11.26
N ALA A 15 12.72 -11.98 12.49
CA ALA A 15 12.74 -10.62 13.04
C ALA A 15 14.18 -10.28 13.44
N VAL A 16 14.80 -9.32 12.75
CA VAL A 16 16.13 -8.83 13.05
C VAL A 16 16.04 -7.52 13.79
N VAL A 17 16.75 -7.41 14.91
CA VAL A 17 16.70 -6.25 15.79
C VAL A 17 18.12 -5.73 16.02
N ARG A 18 18.31 -4.42 15.81
CA ARG A 18 19.55 -3.72 16.16
C ARG A 18 19.22 -2.45 16.92
N HIS A 19 19.88 -2.22 18.05
CA HIS A 19 19.90 -0.93 18.73
C HIS A 19 21.11 -0.12 18.25
N ASP A 20 20.87 1.09 17.77
CA ASP A 20 21.90 2.03 17.37
C ASP A 20 22.19 2.99 18.54
N ALA A 21 23.27 2.75 19.27
CA ALA A 21 23.60 3.50 20.46
C ALA A 21 23.91 4.99 20.22
N GLU A 22 24.36 5.36 18.99
CA GLU A 22 24.66 6.75 18.66
C GLU A 22 23.39 7.59 18.53
N SER A 23 22.35 7.07 17.84
CA SER A 23 21.11 7.80 17.63
C SER A 23 20.00 7.43 18.63
N GLY A 24 20.19 6.37 19.42
CA GLY A 24 19.15 5.80 20.28
C GLY A 24 18.04 5.09 19.50
N ALA A 25 18.20 4.89 18.19
CA ALA A 25 17.20 4.25 17.34
C ALA A 25 17.19 2.72 17.52
N TRP A 26 16.02 2.14 17.49
CA TRP A 26 15.83 0.71 17.30
C TRP A 26 15.48 0.43 15.83
N MET A 27 16.25 -0.44 15.21
CA MET A 27 16.06 -0.88 13.83
C MET A 27 15.44 -2.27 13.84
N PHE A 28 14.31 -2.42 13.23
CA PHE A 28 13.60 -3.69 13.07
C PHE A 28 13.50 -4.02 11.58
N VAL A 29 13.90 -5.23 11.20
CA VAL A 29 13.65 -5.78 9.86
C VAL A 29 12.90 -7.10 10.04
N CYS A 30 11.63 -7.11 9.67
CA CYS A 30 10.77 -8.29 9.76
C CYS A 30 10.56 -8.88 8.36
N VAL A 31 10.94 -10.12 8.18
CA VAL A 31 10.68 -10.94 7.00
C VAL A 31 9.56 -11.90 7.36
N HIS A 32 8.37 -11.65 6.83
CA HIS A 32 7.20 -12.49 7.11
C HIS A 32 7.23 -13.76 6.28
N SER A 33 7.55 -13.66 4.98
CA SER A 33 7.66 -14.84 4.13
C SER A 33 8.59 -14.61 2.95
N THR A 34 9.39 -15.64 2.64
CA THR A 34 10.22 -15.73 1.45
C THR A 34 9.75 -16.82 0.48
N VAL A 35 8.61 -17.43 0.74
CA VAL A 35 8.09 -18.58 -0.04
C VAL A 35 7.95 -18.29 -1.54
N ARG A 36 7.71 -17.03 -1.93
CA ARG A 36 7.63 -16.58 -3.31
C ARG A 36 8.91 -15.91 -3.84
N GLY A 37 9.97 -15.90 -3.07
CA GLY A 37 11.25 -15.24 -3.38
C GLY A 37 11.67 -14.26 -2.30
N PRO A 38 12.76 -13.51 -2.49
CA PRO A 38 13.25 -12.55 -1.52
C PRO A 38 12.15 -11.59 -1.06
N ALA A 39 12.11 -11.31 0.24
CA ALA A 39 11.11 -10.42 0.80
C ALA A 39 11.36 -8.97 0.37
N GLY A 40 10.30 -8.26 0.06
CA GLY A 40 10.34 -6.82 -0.26
C GLY A 40 9.41 -6.02 0.64
N GLY A 41 9.83 -4.79 0.97
CA GLY A 41 8.97 -3.88 1.72
C GLY A 41 9.66 -2.59 2.13
N GLY A 42 8.86 -1.54 2.35
CA GLY A 42 9.37 -0.21 2.68
C GLY A 42 9.90 -0.11 4.10
N THR A 43 10.74 0.91 4.32
CA THR A 43 11.24 1.30 5.64
C THR A 43 10.44 2.49 6.16
N ARG A 44 9.87 2.34 7.36
CA ARG A 44 9.17 3.40 8.07
C ARG A 44 10.07 3.98 9.16
N MET A 45 10.24 5.30 9.19
CA MET A 45 10.92 5.99 10.29
C MET A 45 9.89 6.77 11.13
N ARG A 46 9.79 6.44 12.42
CA ARG A 46 8.77 7.04 13.28
C ARG A 46 9.18 7.05 14.75
N VAL A 47 8.65 8.02 15.52
CA VAL A 47 8.68 7.99 16.98
C VAL A 47 7.55 7.08 17.46
N TYR A 48 7.86 6.12 18.31
CA TYR A 48 6.92 5.21 18.95
C TYR A 48 6.94 5.39 20.47
N PRO A 49 5.81 5.14 21.18
CA PRO A 49 5.76 5.19 22.63
C PRO A 49 6.78 4.25 23.31
N ALA A 50 6.96 3.06 22.74
CA ALA A 50 7.98 2.11 23.17
C ALA A 50 8.59 1.39 21.96
N PRO A 51 9.84 0.88 22.04
CA PRO A 51 10.46 0.13 20.95
C PRO A 51 9.65 -1.10 20.51
N ALA A 52 8.99 -1.79 21.44
CA ALA A 52 8.15 -2.94 21.15
C ALA A 52 6.96 -2.60 20.23
N ASP A 53 6.43 -1.36 20.30
CA ASP A 53 5.37 -0.91 19.40
C ASP A 53 5.89 -0.76 17.95
N GLY A 54 7.18 -0.36 17.81
CA GLY A 54 7.84 -0.32 16.50
C GLY A 54 8.06 -1.71 15.91
N LEU A 55 8.42 -2.71 16.74
CA LEU A 55 8.52 -4.10 16.32
C LEU A 55 7.16 -4.66 15.91
N ALA A 56 6.12 -4.44 16.71
CA ALA A 56 4.76 -4.88 16.40
C ALA A 56 4.26 -4.29 15.07
N ASP A 57 4.54 -3.00 14.81
CA ASP A 57 4.19 -2.36 13.54
C ASP A 57 4.97 -2.99 12.36
N ALA A 58 6.28 -3.26 12.51
CA ALA A 58 7.08 -3.93 11.49
C ALA A 58 6.55 -5.33 11.17
N MET A 59 6.20 -6.12 12.18
CA MET A 59 5.64 -7.46 12.04
C MET A 59 4.29 -7.46 11.31
N ARG A 60 3.35 -6.63 11.77
CA ARG A 60 2.03 -6.47 11.16
C ARG A 60 2.15 -6.04 9.68
N LEU A 61 3.01 -5.06 9.39
CA LEU A 61 3.20 -4.55 8.03
C LEU A 61 3.95 -5.56 7.14
N SER A 62 4.86 -6.38 7.68
CA SER A 62 5.53 -7.43 6.90
C SER A 62 4.56 -8.51 6.43
N ALA A 63 3.59 -8.89 7.26
CA ALA A 63 2.50 -9.79 6.88
C ALA A 63 1.66 -9.16 5.76
N ALA A 64 1.24 -7.90 5.91
CA ALA A 64 0.50 -7.19 4.86
C ALA A 64 1.26 -7.11 3.53
N MET A 65 2.60 -6.98 3.57
CA MET A 65 3.42 -7.03 2.34
C MET A 65 3.40 -8.41 1.68
N THR A 66 3.40 -9.51 2.43
CA THR A 66 3.24 -10.86 1.86
C THR A 66 1.91 -10.98 1.09
N TRP A 67 0.82 -10.51 1.68
CA TRP A 67 -0.49 -10.49 1.03
C TRP A 67 -0.49 -9.62 -0.22
N LYS A 68 0.07 -8.42 -0.14
CA LYS A 68 0.18 -7.50 -1.29
C LYS A 68 1.02 -8.08 -2.43
N MET A 69 2.18 -8.67 -2.15
CA MET A 69 3.05 -9.30 -3.15
C MET A 69 2.36 -10.49 -3.82
N ALA A 70 1.75 -11.36 -3.05
CA ALA A 70 1.01 -12.50 -3.58
C ALA A 70 -0.25 -12.07 -4.34
N GLY A 71 -1.00 -11.09 -3.82
CA GLY A 71 -2.18 -10.51 -4.48
C GLY A 71 -1.86 -9.86 -5.83
N ALA A 72 -0.69 -9.23 -5.95
CA ALA A 72 -0.17 -8.66 -7.20
C ALA A 72 0.46 -9.71 -8.15
N GLY A 73 0.59 -10.97 -7.72
CA GLY A 73 1.27 -12.01 -8.49
C GLY A 73 2.78 -11.80 -8.66
N MET A 74 3.39 -11.01 -7.78
CA MET A 74 4.83 -10.73 -7.85
C MET A 74 5.66 -11.91 -7.32
N PRO A 75 6.83 -12.22 -7.94
CA PRO A 75 7.73 -13.29 -7.49
C PRO A 75 8.59 -12.80 -6.31
N ARG A 76 7.97 -12.27 -5.29
CA ARG A 76 8.62 -11.72 -4.09
C ARG A 76 7.83 -12.11 -2.84
N GLY A 77 8.56 -12.27 -1.74
CA GLY A 77 8.01 -12.40 -0.42
C GLY A 77 7.66 -11.06 0.23
N GLY A 78 7.19 -11.10 1.45
CA GLY A 78 6.82 -9.90 2.21
C GLY A 78 7.74 -9.63 3.38
N GLY A 79 8.19 -8.38 3.49
CA GLY A 79 8.97 -7.88 4.60
C GLY A 79 8.64 -6.42 4.91
N LYS A 80 9.14 -5.93 6.02
CA LYS A 80 9.02 -4.54 6.45
C LYS A 80 10.14 -4.15 7.37
N ALA A 81 10.61 -2.90 7.24
CA ALA A 81 11.51 -2.34 8.23
C ALA A 81 10.88 -1.15 8.97
N VAL A 82 11.27 -1.01 10.22
CA VAL A 82 10.92 0.14 11.06
C VAL A 82 12.18 0.66 11.74
N LEU A 83 12.42 1.96 11.60
CA LEU A 83 13.39 2.71 12.38
C LEU A 83 12.60 3.47 13.47
N ALA A 84 12.53 2.88 14.66
CA ALA A 84 11.91 3.52 15.82
C ALA A 84 12.92 4.47 16.45
N VAL A 85 12.72 5.77 16.21
CA VAL A 85 13.65 6.83 16.63
C VAL A 85 13.09 7.61 17.81
N PRO A 86 13.96 8.11 18.74
CA PRO A 86 13.51 8.98 19.83
C PRO A 86 12.91 10.30 19.34
N GLN A 87 13.48 10.81 18.22
CA GLN A 87 13.00 11.98 17.46
C GLN A 87 13.43 11.82 16.00
N LEU A 88 12.70 12.46 15.09
CA LEU A 88 13.07 12.40 13.67
C LEU A 88 14.40 13.14 13.44
N PRO A 89 15.48 12.41 13.04
CA PRO A 89 16.77 13.04 12.82
C PRO A 89 16.78 13.81 11.50
N ALA A 90 17.64 14.83 11.42
CA ALA A 90 17.88 15.61 10.21
C ALA A 90 19.38 15.72 9.93
N GLY A 91 19.76 16.17 8.74
CA GLY A 91 21.14 16.42 8.33
C GLY A 91 22.06 15.20 8.47
N GLU A 92 23.28 15.44 8.93
CA GLU A 92 24.30 14.38 9.04
C GLU A 92 23.96 13.25 10.04
N PRO A 93 23.34 13.50 11.21
CA PRO A 93 22.84 12.42 12.07
C PRO A 93 21.87 11.45 11.36
N ARG A 94 20.98 11.99 10.51
CA ARG A 94 20.07 11.17 9.68
C ARG A 94 20.84 10.30 8.69
N ARG A 95 21.79 10.90 7.96
CA ARG A 95 22.62 10.17 6.98
C ARG A 95 23.42 9.04 7.64
N ARG A 96 24.02 9.29 8.81
CA ARG A 96 24.75 8.24 9.56
C ARG A 96 23.84 7.10 9.99
N LEU A 97 22.63 7.39 10.49
CA LEU A 97 21.63 6.38 10.85
C LEU A 97 21.25 5.53 9.63
N LEU A 98 20.98 6.17 8.48
CA LEU A 98 20.58 5.48 7.24
C LEU A 98 21.70 4.59 6.68
N ARG A 99 22.98 5.01 6.74
CA ARG A 99 24.12 4.13 6.37
C ARG A 99 24.19 2.88 7.25
N ARG A 100 24.07 3.03 8.57
CA ARG A 100 24.07 1.88 9.50
C ARG A 100 22.85 0.98 9.33
N TYR A 101 21.71 1.55 8.93
CA TYR A 101 20.56 0.78 8.54
C TYR A 101 20.85 0.01 7.22
N GLY A 102 21.47 0.64 6.23
CA GLY A 102 21.93 -0.03 5.01
C GLY A 102 22.85 -1.21 5.30
N GLU A 103 23.84 -1.06 6.19
CA GLU A 103 24.69 -2.16 6.64
C GLU A 103 23.90 -3.32 7.26
N LEU A 104 22.84 -2.99 8.05
CA LEU A 104 21.95 -4.02 8.61
C LEU A 104 21.23 -4.79 7.51
N VAL A 105 20.63 -4.10 6.55
CA VAL A 105 19.94 -4.75 5.41
C VAL A 105 20.92 -5.54 4.57
N ALA A 106 22.12 -5.02 4.29
CA ALA A 106 23.16 -5.70 3.54
C ALA A 106 23.57 -7.02 4.19
N SER A 107 23.63 -7.09 5.53
CA SER A 107 23.96 -8.30 6.27
C SER A 107 22.96 -9.45 6.10
N LEU A 108 21.75 -9.16 5.57
CA LEU A 108 20.73 -10.18 5.27
C LEU A 108 20.95 -10.88 3.91
N GLY A 109 22.03 -10.53 3.18
CA GLY A 109 22.45 -11.24 1.98
C GLY A 109 21.43 -11.25 0.84
N GLY A 110 20.54 -10.25 0.76
CA GLY A 110 19.50 -10.14 -0.27
C GLY A 110 18.21 -10.88 0.02
N SER A 111 18.07 -11.52 1.18
CA SER A 111 16.78 -12.11 1.60
C SER A 111 15.69 -11.09 1.83
N TYR A 112 16.07 -9.82 2.05
CA TYR A 112 15.18 -8.67 2.16
C TYR A 112 15.69 -7.50 1.29
N ARG A 113 14.77 -6.86 0.55
CA ARG A 113 15.00 -5.61 -0.18
C ARG A 113 14.15 -4.50 0.42
N THR A 114 14.79 -3.37 0.69
CA THR A 114 14.14 -2.21 1.30
C THR A 114 13.68 -1.20 0.25
N ALA A 115 12.68 -0.40 0.61
CA ALA A 115 12.14 0.71 -0.18
C ALA A 115 11.72 1.86 0.73
N GLY A 116 11.17 2.93 0.16
CA GLY A 116 10.58 4.02 0.93
C GLY A 116 9.22 3.67 1.55
N ASP A 117 8.96 4.28 2.69
CA ASP A 117 7.66 4.38 3.36
C ASP A 117 7.65 5.70 4.17
N MET A 118 6.80 5.83 5.18
CA MET A 118 6.66 7.04 5.98
C MET A 118 8.01 7.59 6.47
N ASN A 119 8.28 8.87 6.17
CA ASN A 119 9.49 9.60 6.53
C ASN A 119 10.79 9.02 5.95
N ILE A 120 10.73 8.29 4.84
CA ILE A 120 11.90 7.86 4.05
C ILE A 120 11.67 8.28 2.60
N SER A 121 12.48 9.22 2.13
CA SER A 121 12.44 9.75 0.77
C SER A 121 13.37 8.97 -0.19
N PRO A 122 13.26 9.18 -1.51
CA PRO A 122 14.24 8.64 -2.47
C PRO A 122 15.68 9.06 -2.17
N GLU A 123 15.91 10.28 -1.70
CA GLU A 123 17.25 10.77 -1.31
C GLU A 123 17.79 10.06 -0.06
N ASP A 124 16.91 9.66 0.86
CA ASP A 124 17.29 8.81 1.99
C ASP A 124 17.69 7.40 1.50
N LEU A 125 17.00 6.89 0.51
CA LEU A 125 17.32 5.58 -0.10
C LEU A 125 18.64 5.61 -0.86
N ASP A 126 19.02 6.74 -1.47
CA ASP A 126 20.36 6.93 -2.02
C ASP A 126 21.44 6.77 -0.94
N VAL A 127 21.20 7.29 0.27
CA VAL A 127 22.11 7.12 1.40
C VAL A 127 22.17 5.67 1.89
N VAL A 128 21.03 4.98 1.92
CA VAL A 128 21.00 3.55 2.26
C VAL A 128 21.76 2.73 1.22
N ALA A 129 21.65 3.10 -0.06
CA ALA A 129 22.33 2.44 -1.18
C ALA A 129 23.85 2.61 -1.15
N GLU A 130 24.40 3.61 -0.43
CA GLU A 130 25.85 3.74 -0.22
C GLU A 130 26.45 2.49 0.47
N THR A 131 25.65 1.75 1.24
CA THR A 131 26.08 0.59 2.05
C THR A 131 25.31 -0.71 1.78
N CYS A 132 24.27 -0.66 0.95
CA CYS A 132 23.39 -1.78 0.67
C CYS A 132 22.99 -1.83 -0.81
N PRO A 133 23.23 -2.93 -1.54
CA PRO A 133 22.80 -3.05 -2.95
C PRO A 133 21.32 -3.45 -3.12
N TRP A 134 20.62 -3.81 -2.05
CA TRP A 134 19.22 -4.28 -2.10
C TRP A 134 18.25 -3.20 -1.67
N VAL A 135 18.17 -2.13 -2.48
CA VAL A 135 17.34 -0.94 -2.24
C VAL A 135 16.53 -0.64 -3.48
N TYR A 136 15.23 -0.38 -3.31
CA TYR A 136 14.34 0.09 -4.37
C TYR A 136 13.99 1.57 -4.16
N GLY A 137 13.67 2.28 -5.24
CA GLY A 137 13.10 3.62 -5.19
C GLY A 137 14.14 4.71 -4.91
N THR A 138 15.40 4.48 -5.22
CA THR A 138 16.44 5.53 -5.24
C THR A 138 16.12 6.61 -6.27
N THR A 139 16.74 7.77 -6.17
CA THR A 139 16.53 8.87 -7.15
C THR A 139 16.93 8.50 -8.57
N SER A 140 17.91 7.59 -8.73
CA SER A 140 18.36 7.06 -10.03
C SER A 140 17.64 5.80 -10.48
N GLY A 141 16.85 5.17 -9.60
CA GLY A 141 16.08 3.96 -9.87
C GLY A 141 14.61 4.25 -10.23
N GLY A 142 13.70 3.45 -9.72
CA GLY A 142 12.25 3.61 -9.94
C GLY A 142 11.63 4.84 -9.28
N GLY A 143 12.38 5.56 -8.46
CA GLY A 143 11.99 6.80 -7.83
C GLY A 143 10.77 6.65 -6.92
N ASN A 144 9.88 7.65 -6.93
CA ASN A 144 8.65 7.62 -6.13
C ASN A 144 7.62 6.66 -6.75
N SER A 145 7.25 5.62 -5.99
CA SER A 145 6.25 4.63 -6.39
C SER A 145 4.80 5.17 -6.48
N GLY A 146 4.59 6.44 -6.15
CA GLY A 146 3.26 7.06 -6.12
C GLY A 146 2.55 7.04 -7.47
N ARG A 147 3.32 7.25 -8.58
CA ARG A 147 2.77 7.22 -9.94
C ARG A 147 2.24 5.83 -10.31
N GLY A 148 3.02 4.78 -10.08
CA GLY A 148 2.56 3.41 -10.34
C GLY A 148 1.36 3.03 -9.47
N THR A 149 1.34 3.51 -8.21
CA THR A 149 0.19 3.30 -7.33
C THR A 149 -1.07 4.00 -7.86
N ALA A 150 -0.95 5.25 -8.31
CA ALA A 150 -2.08 6.00 -8.89
C ALA A 150 -2.62 5.33 -10.16
N ARG A 151 -1.73 4.95 -11.09
CA ARG A 151 -2.12 4.24 -12.33
C ARG A 151 -2.77 2.89 -12.06
N GLY A 152 -2.23 2.10 -11.13
CA GLY A 152 -2.86 0.86 -10.70
C GLY A 152 -4.26 1.08 -10.12
N CYS A 153 -4.44 2.13 -9.34
CA CYS A 153 -5.74 2.53 -8.81
C CYS A 153 -6.71 2.97 -9.91
N LEU A 154 -6.26 3.69 -10.91
CA LEU A 154 -7.08 4.05 -12.07
C LEU A 154 -7.63 2.79 -12.78
N HIS A 155 -6.80 1.77 -13.00
CA HIS A 155 -7.25 0.49 -13.55
C HIS A 155 -8.23 -0.24 -12.63
N ALA A 156 -8.00 -0.18 -11.32
CA ALA A 156 -8.92 -0.73 -10.32
C ALA A 156 -10.29 -0.03 -10.36
N ILE A 157 -10.31 1.31 -10.42
CA ILE A 157 -11.54 2.10 -10.54
C ILE A 157 -12.28 1.77 -11.84
N ARG A 158 -11.58 1.67 -12.97
CA ARG A 158 -12.19 1.25 -14.24
C ARG A 158 -12.82 -0.14 -14.17
N ALA A 159 -12.15 -1.10 -13.52
CA ALA A 159 -12.69 -2.45 -13.31
C ALA A 159 -13.95 -2.42 -12.42
N THR A 160 -13.92 -1.63 -11.35
CA THR A 160 -15.02 -1.41 -10.41
C THR A 160 -16.23 -0.77 -11.13
N VAL A 161 -15.99 0.29 -11.90
CA VAL A 161 -17.02 0.96 -12.71
C VAL A 161 -17.61 0.01 -13.77
N LYS A 162 -16.76 -0.79 -14.45
CA LYS A 162 -17.23 -1.80 -15.39
C LYS A 162 -18.14 -2.83 -14.73
N HIS A 163 -17.80 -3.28 -13.53
CA HIS A 163 -18.62 -4.25 -12.81
C HIS A 163 -19.99 -3.66 -12.44
N LEU A 164 -20.04 -2.41 -11.95
CA LEU A 164 -21.30 -1.78 -11.53
C LEU A 164 -22.18 -1.30 -12.68
N PHE A 165 -21.57 -0.85 -13.79
CA PHE A 165 -22.30 -0.13 -14.84
C PHE A 165 -22.14 -0.75 -16.23
N GLY A 166 -21.44 -1.87 -16.37
CA GLY A 166 -21.25 -2.60 -17.62
C GLY A 166 -20.19 -2.03 -18.57
N SER A 167 -19.70 -0.79 -18.34
CA SER A 167 -18.65 -0.13 -19.13
C SER A 167 -17.51 0.39 -18.23
N PRO A 168 -16.23 0.31 -18.65
CA PRO A 168 -15.11 0.86 -17.93
C PRO A 168 -14.92 2.39 -18.10
N GLU A 169 -15.79 3.02 -18.89
CA GLU A 169 -15.72 4.45 -19.19
C GLU A 169 -16.01 5.28 -17.95
N LEU A 170 -15.14 6.27 -17.70
CA LEU A 170 -15.26 7.16 -16.55
C LEU A 170 -15.99 8.46 -16.85
N ALA A 171 -16.24 8.76 -18.13
CA ALA A 171 -17.01 9.92 -18.54
C ALA A 171 -18.41 9.90 -17.91
N GLY A 172 -18.75 10.99 -17.20
CA GLY A 172 -20.02 11.10 -16.48
C GLY A 172 -20.10 10.35 -15.15
N ARG A 173 -19.02 9.73 -14.69
CA ARG A 173 -18.92 9.13 -13.36
C ARG A 173 -18.41 10.14 -12.35
N SER A 174 -18.93 10.06 -11.13
CA SER A 174 -18.48 10.87 -10.01
C SER A 174 -17.56 10.07 -9.09
N ILE A 175 -16.36 10.60 -8.83
CA ILE A 175 -15.33 9.93 -8.04
C ILE A 175 -14.80 10.89 -6.99
N LEU A 176 -14.85 10.49 -5.71
CA LEU A 176 -14.30 11.26 -4.59
C LEU A 176 -12.96 10.66 -4.19
N VAL A 177 -11.88 11.42 -4.34
CA VAL A 177 -10.54 11.07 -3.87
C VAL A 177 -10.30 11.72 -2.50
N GLN A 178 -10.08 10.90 -1.48
CA GLN A 178 -9.70 11.39 -0.15
C GLN A 178 -8.19 11.31 0.05
N GLY A 179 -7.57 12.47 0.19
CA GLY A 179 -6.11 12.63 0.26
C GLY A 179 -5.52 13.04 -1.08
N ALA A 180 -4.98 14.26 -1.15
CA ALA A 180 -4.33 14.86 -2.33
C ALA A 180 -2.79 14.82 -2.24
N GLY A 181 -2.23 13.78 -1.61
CA GLY A 181 -0.79 13.54 -1.49
C GLY A 181 -0.17 13.01 -2.79
N ALA A 182 1.01 12.39 -2.65
CA ALA A 182 1.81 11.87 -3.77
C ALA A 182 1.07 10.86 -4.67
N VAL A 183 0.07 10.16 -4.14
CA VAL A 183 -0.75 9.20 -4.91
C VAL A 183 -2.07 9.84 -5.33
N GLY A 184 -2.86 10.35 -4.37
CA GLY A 184 -4.21 10.82 -4.65
C GLY A 184 -4.24 12.06 -5.54
N GLY A 185 -3.23 12.96 -5.44
CA GLY A 185 -3.13 14.11 -6.34
C GLY A 185 -2.88 13.69 -7.80
N VAL A 186 -2.01 12.71 -8.03
CA VAL A 186 -1.78 12.14 -9.37
C VAL A 186 -3.04 11.44 -9.88
N LEU A 187 -3.66 10.61 -9.03
CA LEU A 187 -4.89 9.90 -9.38
C LEU A 187 -6.03 10.85 -9.75
N ALA A 188 -6.20 11.95 -9.01
CA ALA A 188 -7.24 12.94 -9.30
C ALA A 188 -7.08 13.54 -10.70
N GLY A 189 -5.83 13.87 -11.10
CA GLY A 189 -5.54 14.36 -12.45
C GLY A 189 -5.84 13.30 -13.51
N GLU A 190 -5.37 12.07 -13.36
CA GLU A 190 -5.61 10.98 -14.32
C GLU A 190 -7.12 10.63 -14.45
N LEU A 191 -7.89 10.71 -13.38
CA LEU A 191 -9.34 10.52 -13.40
C LEU A 191 -10.05 11.66 -14.15
N ALA A 192 -9.63 12.92 -13.93
CA ALA A 192 -10.17 14.07 -14.63
C ALA A 192 -9.86 14.01 -16.14
N ASP A 193 -8.63 13.66 -16.50
CA ASP A 193 -8.22 13.45 -17.91
C ASP A 193 -9.02 12.32 -18.59
N ALA A 194 -9.47 11.31 -17.80
CA ALA A 194 -10.36 10.25 -18.26
C ALA A 194 -11.85 10.66 -18.34
N GLY A 195 -12.17 11.93 -18.06
CA GLY A 195 -13.52 12.52 -18.18
C GLY A 195 -14.44 12.29 -16.98
N ALA A 196 -13.91 11.82 -15.83
CA ALA A 196 -14.69 11.72 -14.61
C ALA A 196 -14.96 13.09 -13.99
N ARG A 197 -16.11 13.23 -13.29
CA ARG A 197 -16.30 14.32 -12.31
C ARG A 197 -15.54 13.96 -11.05
N VAL A 198 -14.41 14.61 -10.80
CA VAL A 198 -13.56 14.34 -9.66
C VAL A 198 -13.81 15.35 -8.53
N LEU A 199 -14.08 14.81 -7.34
CA LEU A 199 -14.12 15.56 -6.10
C LEU A 199 -12.90 15.17 -5.27
N VAL A 200 -12.29 16.13 -4.57
CA VAL A 200 -11.07 15.90 -3.79
C VAL A 200 -11.26 16.44 -2.37
N SER A 201 -10.82 15.68 -1.39
CA SER A 201 -10.76 16.10 0.00
C SER A 201 -9.36 15.85 0.57
N ASP A 202 -8.82 16.84 1.27
CA ASP A 202 -7.58 16.69 2.08
C ASP A 202 -7.71 17.58 3.33
N VAL A 203 -7.06 17.19 4.42
CA VAL A 203 -6.97 18.01 5.63
C VAL A 203 -6.19 19.31 5.39
N ASP A 204 -5.34 19.33 4.38
CA ASP A 204 -4.68 20.50 3.82
C ASP A 204 -5.51 21.02 2.62
N GLU A 205 -6.33 22.02 2.87
CA GLU A 205 -7.23 22.61 1.87
C GLU A 205 -6.45 23.16 0.64
N ALA A 206 -5.24 23.71 0.87
CA ALA A 206 -4.41 24.20 -0.22
C ALA A 206 -3.95 23.07 -1.15
N ARG A 207 -3.67 21.90 -0.58
CA ARG A 207 -3.30 20.70 -1.35
C ARG A 207 -4.49 20.16 -2.15
N ALA A 208 -5.68 20.13 -1.56
CA ALA A 208 -6.89 19.75 -2.28
C ALA A 208 -7.17 20.72 -3.44
N ALA A 209 -7.12 22.03 -3.19
CA ALA A 209 -7.32 23.05 -4.21
C ALA A 209 -6.28 23.01 -5.35
N ALA A 210 -5.03 22.66 -5.04
CA ALA A 210 -3.96 22.56 -6.05
C ALA A 210 -4.21 21.46 -7.10
N THR A 211 -5.13 20.51 -6.86
CA THR A 211 -5.52 19.51 -7.87
C THR A 211 -6.36 20.10 -9.01
N GLY A 212 -6.95 21.28 -8.84
CA GLY A 212 -7.89 21.88 -9.80
C GLY A 212 -9.27 21.22 -9.88
N CYS A 213 -9.52 20.21 -9.04
CA CYS A 213 -10.81 19.51 -8.96
C CYS A 213 -11.79 20.20 -7.98
N GLU A 214 -13.04 19.76 -7.99
CA GLU A 214 -14.04 20.19 -7.00
C GLU A 214 -13.60 19.72 -5.59
N THR A 215 -13.64 20.60 -4.58
CA THR A 215 -13.19 20.27 -3.23
C THR A 215 -14.33 19.93 -2.31
N VAL A 216 -14.12 18.97 -1.41
CA VAL A 216 -15.07 18.54 -0.36
C VAL A 216 -14.39 18.65 1.00
N ALA A 217 -15.06 19.23 1.97
CA ALA A 217 -14.58 19.31 3.34
C ALA A 217 -14.41 17.91 3.96
N PRO A 218 -13.34 17.64 4.74
CA PRO A 218 -13.03 16.30 5.26
C PRO A 218 -14.18 15.65 6.02
N GLU A 219 -14.96 16.40 6.79
CA GLU A 219 -16.10 15.93 7.57
C GLU A 219 -17.32 15.54 6.73
N ARG A 220 -17.35 15.94 5.45
CA ARG A 220 -18.43 15.63 4.51
C ARG A 220 -18.14 14.43 3.61
N VAL A 221 -16.92 13.90 3.65
CA VAL A 221 -16.44 12.85 2.74
C VAL A 221 -17.38 11.64 2.70
N VAL A 222 -17.74 11.10 3.87
CA VAL A 222 -18.56 9.87 3.96
C VAL A 222 -20.02 10.08 3.49
N GLU A 223 -20.54 11.32 3.56
CA GLU A 223 -21.91 11.67 3.19
C GLU A 223 -22.02 12.23 1.76
N THR A 224 -20.89 12.39 1.07
CA THR A 224 -20.87 12.92 -0.30
C THR A 224 -21.31 11.83 -1.28
N GLU A 225 -22.41 12.11 -2.01
CA GLU A 225 -22.94 11.18 -2.99
C GLU A 225 -22.04 11.10 -4.23
N VAL A 226 -21.46 9.92 -4.47
CA VAL A 226 -20.60 9.63 -5.62
C VAL A 226 -20.74 8.18 -6.07
N ASP A 227 -20.36 7.91 -7.33
CA ASP A 227 -20.31 6.53 -7.83
C ASP A 227 -19.19 5.74 -7.12
N VAL A 228 -17.98 6.32 -7.00
CA VAL A 228 -16.84 5.68 -6.37
C VAL A 228 -16.19 6.59 -5.33
N TYR A 229 -16.01 6.07 -4.14
CA TYR A 229 -15.15 6.67 -3.10
C TYR A 229 -13.76 6.04 -3.16
N SER A 230 -12.72 6.87 -3.28
CA SER A 230 -11.32 6.45 -3.38
C SER A 230 -10.50 6.96 -2.20
N PRO A 231 -10.42 6.22 -1.07
CA PRO A 231 -9.55 6.58 0.05
C PRO A 231 -8.09 6.43 -0.35
N CYS A 232 -7.31 7.54 -0.31
CA CYS A 232 -5.88 7.60 -0.64
C CYS A 232 -5.03 8.21 0.47
N ALA A 233 -5.58 8.42 1.67
CA ALA A 233 -4.89 9.03 2.80
C ALA A 233 -4.54 8.00 3.88
N VAL A 234 -5.40 7.83 4.87
CA VAL A 234 -5.16 6.97 6.05
C VAL A 234 -6.05 5.73 6.03
N GLY A 235 -5.58 4.66 6.65
CA GLY A 235 -6.34 3.44 6.84
C GLY A 235 -7.25 3.46 8.06
N GLY A 236 -8.05 2.38 8.25
CA GLY A 236 -8.96 2.22 9.38
C GLY A 236 -10.14 3.19 9.39
N THR A 237 -10.48 3.77 8.23
CA THR A 237 -11.56 4.76 8.11
C THR A 237 -12.90 4.15 7.69
N LEU A 238 -12.89 2.89 7.26
CA LEU A 238 -14.09 2.12 6.98
C LEU A 238 -14.39 1.24 8.19
N ASP A 239 -15.31 1.70 9.02
CA ASP A 239 -15.65 1.11 10.30
C ASP A 239 -17.16 1.08 10.53
N ALA A 240 -17.58 0.54 11.68
CA ALA A 240 -18.98 0.43 12.07
C ALA A 240 -19.73 1.79 12.18
N GLU A 241 -19.02 2.91 12.33
CA GLU A 241 -19.60 4.24 12.42
C GLU A 241 -19.71 4.93 11.05
N SER A 242 -18.67 4.80 10.23
CA SER A 242 -18.57 5.45 8.92
C SER A 242 -19.38 4.72 7.84
N ILE A 243 -19.35 3.38 7.82
CA ILE A 243 -20.02 2.56 6.80
C ILE A 243 -21.54 2.85 6.69
N PRO A 244 -22.31 2.99 7.78
CA PRO A 244 -23.73 3.34 7.69
C PRO A 244 -24.02 4.70 7.02
N ARG A 245 -23.04 5.60 7.01
CA ARG A 245 -23.17 6.98 6.48
C ARG A 245 -22.67 7.12 5.05
N LEU A 246 -21.95 6.11 4.52
CA LEU A 246 -21.38 6.17 3.17
C LEU A 246 -22.47 6.37 2.11
N ALA A 247 -22.26 7.34 1.23
CA ALA A 247 -23.17 7.67 0.14
C ALA A 247 -22.54 7.35 -1.24
N CYS A 248 -21.74 6.29 -1.32
CA CYS A 248 -21.12 5.80 -2.55
C CYS A 248 -21.66 4.43 -2.95
N ARG A 249 -21.47 4.05 -4.21
CA ARG A 249 -21.82 2.72 -4.73
C ARG A 249 -20.66 1.74 -4.67
N ALA A 250 -19.43 2.23 -4.70
CA ALA A 250 -18.23 1.42 -4.55
C ALA A 250 -17.11 2.17 -3.84
N ILE A 251 -16.15 1.39 -3.34
CA ILE A 251 -14.90 1.87 -2.76
C ILE A 251 -13.75 1.21 -3.52
N ALA A 252 -12.86 2.04 -4.09
CA ALA A 252 -11.63 1.61 -4.74
C ALA A 252 -10.56 2.69 -4.55
N GLY A 253 -9.61 2.47 -3.63
CA GLY A 253 -8.61 3.48 -3.26
C GLY A 253 -7.29 2.87 -2.82
N CYS A 254 -6.27 3.73 -2.70
CA CYS A 254 -4.88 3.35 -2.47
C CYS A 254 -4.45 3.38 -1.00
N ALA A 255 -5.29 3.85 -0.07
CA ALA A 255 -4.96 3.78 1.34
C ALA A 255 -4.78 2.32 1.77
N ASN A 256 -3.75 2.04 2.54
CA ASN A 256 -3.54 0.69 3.08
C ASN A 256 -4.42 0.47 4.31
N ASN A 257 -4.88 -0.78 4.50
CA ASN A 257 -5.70 -1.19 5.66
C ASN A 257 -6.93 -0.29 5.84
N GLN A 258 -7.74 -0.16 4.79
CA GLN A 258 -8.91 0.74 4.78
C GLN A 258 -9.99 0.28 5.76
N LEU A 259 -10.25 -1.02 5.83
CA LEU A 259 -11.15 -1.62 6.82
C LEU A 259 -10.53 -1.52 8.22
N ALA A 260 -11.30 -1.13 9.21
CA ALA A 260 -10.86 -1.13 10.61
C ALA A 260 -10.80 -2.57 11.14
N GLU A 261 -11.76 -3.40 10.76
CA GLU A 261 -11.87 -4.82 11.09
C GLU A 261 -12.25 -5.64 9.86
N PRO A 262 -11.91 -6.95 9.79
CA PRO A 262 -12.29 -7.81 8.65
C PRO A 262 -13.79 -7.84 8.37
N GLU A 263 -14.63 -7.79 9.41
CA GLU A 263 -16.08 -7.80 9.36
C GLU A 263 -16.69 -6.58 8.66
N ASP A 264 -15.92 -5.51 8.50
CA ASP A 264 -16.35 -4.31 7.78
C ASP A 264 -16.58 -4.58 6.28
N ALA A 265 -15.95 -5.62 5.73
CA ALA A 265 -16.23 -6.08 4.36
C ALA A 265 -17.68 -6.59 4.23
N ASP A 266 -18.16 -7.33 5.21
CA ASP A 266 -19.56 -7.81 5.24
C ASP A 266 -20.54 -6.65 5.44
N ARG A 267 -20.23 -5.70 6.33
CA ARG A 267 -21.05 -4.48 6.52
C ARG A 267 -21.20 -3.68 5.23
N LEU A 268 -20.12 -3.55 4.43
CA LEU A 268 -20.18 -2.91 3.12
C LEU A 268 -21.08 -3.68 2.14
N ARG A 269 -20.94 -5.01 2.09
CA ARG A 269 -21.77 -5.88 1.24
C ARG A 269 -23.26 -5.78 1.63
N GLU A 270 -23.59 -5.79 2.90
CA GLU A 270 -24.96 -5.61 3.42
C GLU A 270 -25.56 -4.26 3.01
N ARG A 271 -24.72 -3.23 2.87
CA ARG A 271 -25.09 -1.91 2.34
C ARG A 271 -25.18 -1.87 0.81
N GLY A 272 -24.83 -2.96 0.10
CA GLY A 272 -24.75 -2.99 -1.36
C GLY A 272 -23.60 -2.13 -1.92
N ILE A 273 -22.56 -1.86 -1.12
CA ILE A 273 -21.38 -1.10 -1.53
C ILE A 273 -20.29 -2.09 -1.96
N LEU A 274 -19.88 -2.01 -3.23
CA LEU A 274 -18.81 -2.84 -3.76
C LEU A 274 -17.46 -2.39 -3.21
N TYR A 275 -16.74 -3.26 -2.51
CA TYR A 275 -15.39 -2.97 -1.99
C TYR A 275 -14.32 -3.65 -2.83
N ALA A 276 -13.42 -2.86 -3.44
CA ALA A 276 -12.21 -3.37 -4.06
C ALA A 276 -11.11 -3.51 -2.99
N PRO A 277 -10.59 -4.73 -2.72
CA PRO A 277 -9.61 -4.96 -1.66
C PRO A 277 -8.37 -4.09 -1.80
N ASP A 278 -8.05 -3.33 -0.78
CA ASP A 278 -7.05 -2.28 -0.79
C ASP A 278 -5.64 -2.75 -1.17
N TYR A 279 -5.22 -3.93 -0.68
CA TYR A 279 -3.90 -4.48 -0.97
C TYR A 279 -3.75 -4.95 -2.44
N VAL A 280 -4.87 -5.19 -3.15
CA VAL A 280 -4.88 -5.42 -4.59
C VAL A 280 -4.80 -4.09 -5.33
N VAL A 281 -5.68 -3.13 -4.96
CA VAL A 281 -5.74 -1.79 -5.59
C VAL A 281 -4.43 -1.05 -5.46
N SER A 282 -3.81 -1.06 -4.28
CA SER A 282 -2.60 -0.30 -3.95
C SER A 282 -1.28 -0.98 -4.37
N ALA A 283 -1.35 -2.07 -5.15
CA ALA A 283 -0.15 -2.82 -5.53
C ALA A 283 0.70 -2.15 -6.62
N GLY A 284 0.19 -1.12 -7.29
CA GLY A 284 0.87 -0.50 -8.44
C GLY A 284 2.29 -0.01 -8.14
N GLY A 285 2.52 0.52 -6.94
CA GLY A 285 3.85 1.00 -6.54
C GLY A 285 4.90 -0.11 -6.43
N ILE A 286 4.55 -1.26 -5.87
CA ILE A 286 5.48 -2.41 -5.80
C ILE A 286 5.68 -3.04 -7.18
N ILE A 287 4.65 -3.05 -8.02
CA ILE A 287 4.76 -3.51 -9.42
C ILE A 287 5.74 -2.62 -10.18
N GLN A 288 5.64 -1.29 -10.03
CA GLN A 288 6.57 -0.34 -10.66
C GLN A 288 8.00 -0.58 -10.20
N LEU A 289 8.26 -0.58 -8.88
CA LEU A 289 9.62 -0.68 -8.36
C LEU A 289 10.29 -2.01 -8.76
N ILE A 290 9.61 -3.12 -8.56
CA ILE A 290 10.14 -4.45 -8.90
C ILE A 290 10.31 -4.58 -10.41
N GLY A 291 9.31 -4.13 -11.18
CA GLY A 291 9.33 -4.20 -12.63
C GLY A 291 10.50 -3.44 -13.27
N LEU A 292 10.69 -2.20 -12.85
CA LEU A 292 11.76 -1.36 -13.42
C LEU A 292 13.15 -1.74 -12.90
N GLU A 293 13.28 -2.07 -11.62
CA GLU A 293 14.60 -2.20 -10.98
C GLU A 293 15.12 -3.65 -10.93
N ASP A 294 14.24 -4.67 -10.87
CA ASP A 294 14.66 -6.08 -10.85
C ASP A 294 14.41 -6.80 -12.17
N GLU A 295 13.24 -6.55 -12.77
CA GLU A 295 12.81 -7.32 -13.95
C GLU A 295 13.18 -6.60 -15.27
N GLY A 296 13.65 -5.35 -15.19
CA GLY A 296 14.08 -4.58 -16.36
C GLY A 296 12.97 -4.27 -17.36
N TRP A 297 11.72 -4.13 -16.89
CA TRP A 297 10.59 -3.82 -17.76
C TRP A 297 10.70 -2.42 -18.36
N ASP A 298 10.26 -2.30 -19.59
CA ASP A 298 9.98 -0.99 -20.22
C ASP A 298 8.60 -0.45 -19.77
N GLU A 299 8.30 0.79 -20.15
CA GLU A 299 7.03 1.45 -19.81
C GLU A 299 5.81 0.71 -20.34
N ALA A 300 5.89 0.06 -21.50
CA ALA A 300 4.78 -0.67 -22.10
C ALA A 300 4.45 -1.93 -21.28
N HIS A 301 5.47 -2.69 -20.88
CA HIS A 301 5.31 -3.86 -20.03
C HIS A 301 4.85 -3.47 -18.62
N LEU A 302 5.39 -2.37 -18.07
CA LEU A 302 4.91 -1.85 -16.78
C LEU A 302 3.42 -1.52 -16.84
N GLU A 303 2.97 -0.83 -17.90
CA GLU A 303 1.55 -0.48 -18.06
C GLU A 303 0.65 -1.72 -18.17
N GLU A 304 1.06 -2.73 -18.93
CA GLU A 304 0.37 -4.02 -19.01
C GLU A 304 0.22 -4.66 -17.61
N ARG A 305 1.29 -4.66 -16.83
CA ARG A 305 1.28 -5.23 -15.47
C ARG A 305 0.41 -4.43 -14.51
N LEU A 306 0.39 -3.10 -14.63
CA LEU A 306 -0.51 -2.24 -13.85
C LEU A 306 -1.98 -2.46 -14.24
N ALA A 307 -2.28 -2.63 -15.53
CA ALA A 307 -3.61 -2.99 -16.00
C ALA A 307 -4.08 -4.35 -15.47
N GLY A 308 -3.16 -5.27 -15.20
CA GLY A 308 -3.41 -6.56 -14.55
C GLY A 308 -4.09 -6.46 -13.17
N ILE A 309 -3.98 -5.30 -12.48
CA ILE A 309 -4.74 -5.03 -11.25
C ILE A 309 -6.24 -5.06 -11.54
N GLY A 310 -6.67 -4.39 -12.61
CA GLY A 310 -8.07 -4.39 -13.04
C GLY A 310 -8.56 -5.78 -13.42
N GLU A 311 -7.72 -6.60 -14.09
CA GLU A 311 -8.06 -7.98 -14.45
C GLU A 311 -8.25 -8.85 -13.21
N THR A 312 -7.35 -8.70 -12.22
CA THR A 312 -7.45 -9.40 -10.93
C THR A 312 -8.77 -9.03 -10.25
N LEU A 313 -9.10 -7.76 -10.14
CA LEU A 313 -10.35 -7.31 -9.52
C LEU A 313 -11.59 -7.84 -10.24
N ARG A 314 -11.60 -7.88 -11.58
CA ARG A 314 -12.74 -8.46 -12.33
C ARG A 314 -12.95 -9.92 -11.98
N THR A 315 -11.86 -10.69 -11.86
CA THR A 315 -11.94 -12.10 -11.44
C THR A 315 -12.48 -12.23 -10.02
N LEU A 316 -12.00 -11.38 -9.09
CA LEU A 316 -12.45 -11.38 -7.69
C LEU A 316 -13.93 -11.00 -7.56
N PHE A 317 -14.39 -10.01 -8.30
CA PHE A 317 -15.80 -9.60 -8.29
C PHE A 317 -16.70 -10.70 -8.85
N ALA A 318 -16.28 -11.36 -9.93
CA ALA A 318 -17.04 -12.48 -10.50
C ALA A 318 -17.10 -13.70 -9.57
N GLU A 319 -15.99 -14.03 -8.87
CA GLU A 319 -15.95 -15.08 -7.84
C GLU A 319 -16.87 -14.72 -6.66
N ALA A 320 -16.81 -13.46 -6.21
CA ALA A 320 -17.63 -12.96 -5.10
C ALA A 320 -19.13 -13.05 -5.40
N ASP A 321 -19.54 -12.67 -6.62
CA ASP A 321 -20.95 -12.77 -7.05
C ASP A 321 -21.41 -14.23 -7.14
N ALA A 322 -20.60 -15.09 -7.78
CA ALA A 322 -20.94 -16.50 -8.00
C ALA A 322 -21.09 -17.29 -6.69
N GLU A 323 -20.26 -16.98 -5.70
CA GLU A 323 -20.23 -17.69 -4.42
C GLU A 323 -20.95 -16.95 -3.27
N SER A 324 -21.48 -15.76 -3.54
CA SER A 324 -22.15 -14.90 -2.52
C SER A 324 -21.24 -14.56 -1.33
N ILE A 325 -19.95 -14.33 -1.58
CA ILE A 325 -18.95 -13.89 -0.62
C ILE A 325 -18.57 -12.43 -0.85
N THR A 326 -17.71 -11.86 0.01
CA THR A 326 -17.16 -10.52 -0.23
C THR A 326 -15.96 -10.57 -1.21
N PRO A 327 -15.69 -9.49 -1.98
CA PRO A 327 -14.46 -9.43 -2.78
C PRO A 327 -13.19 -9.52 -1.92
N ALA A 328 -13.23 -9.10 -0.66
CA ALA A 328 -12.15 -9.27 0.30
C ALA A 328 -11.87 -10.75 0.57
N GLU A 329 -12.91 -11.56 0.82
CA GLU A 329 -12.77 -13.00 1.00
C GLU A 329 -12.26 -13.69 -0.27
N ALA A 330 -12.77 -13.33 -1.45
CA ALA A 330 -12.27 -13.85 -2.72
C ALA A 330 -10.77 -13.54 -2.92
N ALA A 331 -10.34 -12.32 -2.57
CA ALA A 331 -8.93 -11.92 -2.64
C ALA A 331 -8.06 -12.71 -1.65
N ASP A 332 -8.54 -12.94 -0.43
CA ASP A 332 -7.86 -13.76 0.55
C ASP A 332 -7.66 -15.20 0.08
N ARG A 333 -8.69 -15.79 -0.54
CA ARG A 333 -8.59 -17.12 -1.14
C ARG A 333 -7.57 -17.17 -2.29
N LEU A 334 -7.54 -16.13 -3.15
CA LEU A 334 -6.54 -16.00 -4.22
C LEU A 334 -5.12 -15.98 -3.64
N VAL A 335 -4.88 -15.15 -2.63
CA VAL A 335 -3.57 -15.04 -1.98
C VAL A 335 -3.14 -16.37 -1.36
N ARG A 336 -4.03 -17.04 -0.62
CA ARG A 336 -3.74 -18.35 -0.01
C ARG A 336 -3.40 -19.41 -1.06
N ARG A 337 -4.12 -19.47 -2.18
CA ARG A 337 -3.78 -20.36 -3.31
C ARG A 337 -2.37 -20.08 -3.83
N ARG A 338 -2.05 -18.82 -4.14
CA ARG A 338 -0.72 -18.41 -4.67
C ARG A 338 0.43 -18.69 -3.70
N LEU A 339 0.21 -18.56 -2.40
CA LEU A 339 1.21 -18.90 -1.38
C LEU A 339 1.37 -20.42 -1.24
N ALA A 340 0.29 -21.19 -1.33
CA ALA A 340 0.36 -22.65 -1.28
C ALA A 340 1.08 -23.25 -2.50
N GLU A 341 0.79 -22.75 -3.71
CA GLU A 341 1.44 -23.15 -4.96
C GLU A 341 2.94 -22.87 -4.99
N ALA A 342 3.39 -21.85 -4.25
CA ALA A 342 4.82 -21.47 -4.20
C ALA A 342 5.61 -22.27 -3.17
N ARG A 343 4.98 -23.04 -2.27
CA ARG A 343 5.69 -23.90 -1.32
C ARG A 343 6.32 -25.08 -2.05
N PRO A 344 7.63 -25.35 -1.87
CA PRO A 344 8.21 -26.59 -2.39
C PRO A 344 7.50 -27.79 -1.77
N SER A 345 7.17 -28.77 -2.61
CA SER A 345 6.57 -30.05 -2.23
C SER A 345 7.50 -30.89 -1.38
#